data_c30e40e88403f9582ca6214e85e41a80
#
_entry.id   c30e40e88403f9582ca6214e85e41a80
#
_cell.length_a   1.000
_cell.length_b   1.000
_cell.length_c   1.000
_cell.angle_alpha   90.00
_cell.angle_beta   90.00
_cell.angle_gamma   90.00
#
_symmetry.space_group_name_H-M   'P 1'
#
loop_
_entity.id
_entity.type
_entity.pdbx_description
1 polymer ?
#
loop_
_entity_poly.entity_id
_entity_poly.type
_entity_poly.pdbx_seq_one_letter_code
_entity_poly.pdbx_strand_id
1 'polypeptide(L)'
;MQNKSPANLIRFLLLGCLASVFGIPTIGWADENEVPDWLQERMTLRVSSRRDNGDMIALVRPLAESIGDSVVQVLSDGKPVALGVIVAAEGYVLTKRSELSDPSPIRVRLADGRLFDARIAAVRRKNDVALLIVDGFNGTLPVAKIRDVSPSVGSFLISAGRGGTPVGIGVVGVAMRKVEHQSRLGVMLYDNQGQVTVSGVWPDSGAEEAGVVAGDTILAINGRSEKNKTSVMSRLSTIFPGESVQLTILRGSEKLKMNAKVREFRVMEESENDSKVNGPRSTRLSGFEQVIQHDTVLNPDECGGPIIDTQGRFVGINIARAGRVVSLALPASVVISDTVSMLQEARDATKQTSAARTN
;
A
#
# COMPACT_ATOMS: atom_id res chain seq x y z
N MET A 1 23.55 -10.52 42.13
CA MET A 1 23.37 -11.79 42.85
C MET A 1 21.94 -12.25 42.66
N GLN A 2 21.67 -13.10 41.69
CA GLN A 2 20.40 -13.81 41.58
C GLN A 2 20.67 -15.25 41.16
N ASN A 3 20.18 -16.12 42.00
CA ASN A 3 20.31 -17.55 41.99
C ASN A 3 19.66 -18.18 40.75
N LYS A 4 20.42 -18.92 39.95
CA LYS A 4 19.87 -19.83 38.93
C LYS A 4 19.77 -21.23 39.58
N SER A 5 18.56 -21.72 39.65
CA SER A 5 18.19 -23.04 40.13
C SER A 5 18.76 -24.17 39.27
N PRO A 6 19.29 -25.26 39.84
CA PRO A 6 19.98 -26.33 39.10
C PRO A 6 19.04 -27.51 38.71
N ALA A 7 17.80 -27.26 38.35
CA ALA A 7 16.81 -28.34 38.13
C ALA A 7 16.81 -28.97 36.71
N ASN A 8 17.54 -28.43 35.75
CA ASN A 8 17.52 -28.90 34.34
C ASN A 8 18.72 -29.76 33.91
N LEU A 9 19.68 -30.06 34.79
CA LEU A 9 20.88 -30.83 34.43
C LEU A 9 20.78 -32.32 34.69
N ILE A 10 19.74 -32.81 35.36
CA ILE A 10 19.64 -34.23 35.79
C ILE A 10 18.79 -35.08 34.83
N ARG A 11 18.06 -34.51 33.90
CA ARG A 11 17.21 -35.28 32.96
C ARG A 11 17.95 -35.82 31.72
N PHE A 12 19.16 -35.36 31.42
CA PHE A 12 19.92 -35.80 30.22
C PHE A 12 20.94 -36.92 30.48
N LEU A 13 21.21 -37.28 31.73
CA LEU A 13 22.22 -38.31 32.08
C LEU A 13 21.65 -39.72 32.28
N LEU A 14 20.34 -39.90 32.26
CA LEU A 14 19.69 -41.23 32.48
C LEU A 14 19.26 -41.95 31.19
N LEU A 15 19.31 -41.31 30.04
CA LEU A 15 19.01 -41.97 28.73
C LEU A 15 20.26 -42.56 28.04
N GLY A 16 21.45 -42.19 28.44
CA GLY A 16 22.71 -42.66 27.84
C GLY A 16 23.20 -44.03 28.29
N CYS A 17 22.75 -44.57 29.43
CA CYS A 17 23.27 -45.81 30.01
C CYS A 17 22.48 -47.08 29.64
N LEU A 18 21.34 -47.01 28.97
CA LEU A 18 20.52 -48.19 28.59
C LEU A 18 20.70 -48.66 27.15
N ALA A 19 21.42 -47.93 26.32
CA ALA A 19 21.66 -48.30 24.92
C ALA A 19 22.82 -49.27 24.68
N SER A 20 23.68 -49.52 25.70
CA SER A 20 24.87 -50.35 25.55
C SER A 20 24.64 -51.84 25.77
N VAL A 21 23.42 -52.27 26.15
CA VAL A 21 23.12 -53.68 26.46
C VAL A 21 22.43 -54.44 25.28
N PHE A 22 21.93 -53.76 24.26
CA PHE A 22 21.17 -54.36 23.17
C PHE A 22 21.75 -54.14 21.74
N GLY A 23 23.02 -53.85 21.57
CA GLY A 23 23.65 -53.87 20.22
C GLY A 23 22.93 -53.02 19.17
N ILE A 24 22.20 -51.96 19.55
CA ILE A 24 21.59 -51.02 18.61
C ILE A 24 22.73 -50.14 18.11
N PRO A 25 22.98 -50.09 16.78
CA PRO A 25 23.99 -49.19 16.27
C PRO A 25 23.65 -47.77 16.70
N THR A 26 24.57 -47.12 17.41
CA THR A 26 24.49 -45.70 17.68
C THR A 26 24.41 -44.99 16.33
N ILE A 27 23.20 -44.55 15.98
CA ILE A 27 23.05 -43.62 14.90
C ILE A 27 23.87 -42.41 15.33
N GLY A 28 25.01 -42.19 14.65
CA GLY A 28 25.84 -41.05 14.90
C GLY A 28 24.95 -39.81 14.82
N TRP A 29 24.98 -38.96 15.84
CA TRP A 29 24.32 -37.67 15.82
C TRP A 29 24.92 -36.91 14.64
N ALA A 30 24.11 -36.71 13.61
CA ALA A 30 24.46 -35.78 12.56
C ALA A 30 24.78 -34.44 13.26
N ASP A 31 25.84 -33.80 12.83
CA ASP A 31 26.24 -32.48 13.31
C ASP A 31 25.00 -31.56 13.25
N GLU A 32 24.60 -30.96 14.38
CA GLU A 32 23.32 -30.23 14.51
C GLU A 32 23.16 -29.07 13.52
N ASN A 33 24.13 -28.83 12.67
CA ASN A 33 24.18 -27.75 11.67
C ASN A 33 24.17 -28.20 10.20
N GLU A 34 24.20 -29.48 9.89
CA GLU A 34 24.12 -29.92 8.49
C GLU A 34 22.69 -30.34 8.12
N VAL A 35 22.02 -29.48 7.35
CA VAL A 35 20.75 -29.81 6.72
C VAL A 35 20.98 -31.00 5.77
N PRO A 36 20.26 -32.14 5.91
CA PRO A 36 20.42 -33.30 5.04
C PRO A 36 20.30 -32.96 3.55
N ASP A 37 21.16 -33.54 2.70
CA ASP A 37 21.25 -33.23 1.27
C ASP A 37 19.90 -33.29 0.55
N TRP A 38 19.04 -34.27 0.86
CA TRP A 38 17.68 -34.36 0.29
C TRP A 38 16.78 -33.20 0.67
N LEU A 39 17.00 -32.59 1.85
CA LEU A 39 16.26 -31.42 2.30
C LEU A 39 16.85 -30.14 1.70
N GLN A 40 18.17 -30.06 1.56
CA GLN A 40 18.85 -28.98 0.83
C GLN A 40 18.42 -28.97 -0.64
N GLU A 41 18.40 -30.12 -1.30
CA GLU A 41 17.93 -30.24 -2.67
C GLU A 41 16.47 -29.80 -2.81
N ARG A 42 15.57 -30.22 -1.91
CA ARG A 42 14.17 -29.78 -1.90
C ARG A 42 14.00 -28.29 -1.62
N MET A 43 14.82 -27.74 -0.74
CA MET A 43 14.81 -26.30 -0.46
C MET A 43 15.32 -25.52 -1.69
N THR A 44 16.38 -25.96 -2.32
CA THR A 44 16.93 -25.38 -3.55
C THR A 44 15.92 -25.43 -4.68
N LEU A 45 15.29 -26.59 -4.93
CA LEU A 45 14.24 -26.74 -5.93
C LEU A 45 13.03 -25.84 -5.65
N ARG A 46 12.62 -25.70 -4.38
CA ARG A 46 11.54 -24.76 -4.00
C ARG A 46 11.90 -23.32 -4.26
N VAL A 47 13.13 -22.92 -3.99
CA VAL A 47 13.59 -21.54 -4.23
C VAL A 47 13.72 -21.28 -5.74
N SER A 48 14.32 -22.21 -6.48
CA SER A 48 14.50 -22.07 -7.94
C SER A 48 13.18 -22.12 -8.71
N SER A 49 12.14 -22.77 -8.16
CA SER A 49 10.80 -22.82 -8.76
C SER A 49 9.95 -21.57 -8.49
N ARG A 50 10.41 -20.63 -7.68
CA ARG A 50 9.68 -19.39 -7.46
C ARG A 50 9.83 -18.47 -8.66
N ARG A 51 8.75 -17.77 -9.01
CA ARG A 51 8.74 -16.77 -10.08
C ARG A 51 9.65 -15.56 -9.78
N ASP A 52 9.90 -15.28 -8.52
CA ASP A 52 10.79 -14.24 -7.99
C ASP A 52 12.16 -14.77 -7.54
N ASN A 53 12.59 -15.94 -8.04
CA ASN A 53 13.91 -16.48 -7.75
C ASN A 53 15.02 -15.61 -8.36
N GLY A 54 16.27 -15.83 -7.90
CA GLY A 54 17.43 -15.03 -8.32
C GLY A 54 17.65 -15.02 -9.83
N ASP A 55 17.41 -16.13 -10.52
CA ASP A 55 17.61 -16.25 -11.97
C ASP A 55 16.55 -15.45 -12.74
N MET A 56 15.29 -15.54 -12.33
CA MET A 56 14.20 -14.74 -12.91
C MET A 56 14.40 -13.24 -12.66
N ILE A 57 14.82 -12.85 -11.46
CA ILE A 57 15.15 -11.45 -11.15
C ILE A 57 16.33 -10.98 -11.99
N ALA A 58 17.38 -11.79 -12.16
CA ALA A 58 18.52 -11.47 -13.03
C ALA A 58 18.11 -11.30 -14.50
N LEU A 59 17.23 -12.14 -14.99
CA LEU A 59 16.70 -12.09 -16.37
C LEU A 59 15.94 -10.77 -16.65
N VAL A 60 15.15 -10.27 -15.71
CA VAL A 60 14.33 -9.08 -15.90
C VAL A 60 15.00 -7.79 -15.44
N ARG A 61 16.14 -7.86 -14.74
CA ARG A 61 16.88 -6.70 -14.26
C ARG A 61 17.22 -5.69 -15.34
N PRO A 62 17.74 -6.06 -16.54
CA PRO A 62 18.05 -5.07 -17.59
C PRO A 62 16.82 -4.28 -18.04
N LEU A 63 15.63 -4.90 -17.98
CA LEU A 63 14.37 -4.22 -18.31
C LEU A 63 14.01 -3.21 -17.23
N ALA A 64 14.12 -3.58 -15.96
CA ALA A 64 13.86 -2.69 -14.83
C ALA A 64 14.87 -1.52 -14.75
N GLU A 65 16.14 -1.76 -15.10
CA GLU A 65 17.18 -0.72 -15.18
C GLU A 65 16.82 0.37 -16.20
N SER A 66 16.13 0.04 -17.28
CA SER A 66 15.73 1.00 -18.31
C SER A 66 14.83 2.14 -17.81
N ILE A 67 14.13 1.93 -16.69
CA ILE A 67 13.25 2.93 -16.06
C ILE A 67 13.70 3.28 -14.63
N GLY A 68 14.64 2.54 -14.07
CA GLY A 68 15.02 2.59 -12.65
C GLY A 68 15.45 3.95 -12.14
N ASP A 69 16.12 4.75 -12.97
CA ASP A 69 16.58 6.10 -12.61
C ASP A 69 15.41 7.07 -12.41
N SER A 70 14.26 6.81 -13.05
CA SER A 70 13.05 7.60 -12.87
C SER A 70 12.17 7.12 -11.70
N VAL A 71 12.56 6.05 -11.01
CA VAL A 71 11.82 5.53 -9.86
C VAL A 71 12.41 6.08 -8.57
N VAL A 72 11.55 6.57 -7.71
CA VAL A 72 11.92 7.17 -6.42
C VAL A 72 11.22 6.45 -5.27
N GLN A 73 11.76 6.60 -4.06
CA GLN A 73 11.09 6.18 -2.83
C GLN A 73 10.49 7.41 -2.15
N VAL A 74 9.22 7.33 -1.81
CA VAL A 74 8.48 8.37 -1.09
C VAL A 74 8.43 8.01 0.38
N LEU A 75 8.80 8.97 1.23
CA LEU A 75 8.77 8.83 2.67
C LEU A 75 7.75 9.83 3.25
N SER A 76 6.97 9.37 4.21
CA SER A 76 6.10 10.21 5.04
C SER A 76 6.50 10.00 6.50
N ASP A 77 6.71 11.09 7.23
CA ASP A 77 7.22 11.04 8.61
C ASP A 77 8.49 10.17 8.77
N GLY A 78 9.39 10.28 7.78
CA GLY A 78 10.67 9.55 7.77
C GLY A 78 10.58 8.06 7.41
N LYS A 79 9.40 7.49 7.25
CA LYS A 79 9.18 6.08 6.89
C LYS A 79 8.87 5.93 5.41
N PRO A 80 9.42 4.91 4.72
CA PRO A 80 8.99 4.55 3.37
C PRO A 80 7.50 4.22 3.36
N VAL A 81 6.72 4.85 2.47
CA VAL A 81 5.28 4.64 2.36
C VAL A 81 4.83 4.29 0.94
N ALA A 82 5.63 4.67 -0.07
CA ALA A 82 5.32 4.37 -1.46
C ALA A 82 6.59 4.45 -2.33
N LEU A 83 6.51 3.90 -3.52
CA LEU A 83 7.35 4.31 -4.64
C LEU A 83 6.71 5.46 -5.41
N GLY A 84 7.45 6.07 -6.30
CA GLY A 84 6.95 7.09 -7.21
C GLY A 84 7.70 7.08 -8.53
N VAL A 85 7.15 7.78 -9.51
CA VAL A 85 7.72 7.90 -10.86
C VAL A 85 7.94 9.37 -11.18
N ILE A 86 9.15 9.74 -11.60
CA ILE A 86 9.48 11.09 -12.09
C ILE A 86 8.78 11.29 -13.44
N VAL A 87 7.86 12.24 -13.51
CA VAL A 87 7.01 12.50 -14.68
C VAL A 87 7.35 13.81 -15.39
N ALA A 88 8.16 14.67 -14.75
CA ALA A 88 8.70 15.88 -15.39
C ALA A 88 10.08 16.22 -14.80
N ALA A 89 10.94 16.75 -15.67
CA ALA A 89 12.36 16.97 -15.37
C ALA A 89 12.60 18.02 -14.26
N GLU A 90 11.62 18.89 -14.03
CA GLU A 90 11.63 19.94 -13.00
C GLU A 90 11.44 19.39 -11.58
N GLY A 91 11.26 18.07 -11.42
CA GLY A 91 11.12 17.44 -10.12
C GLY A 91 9.67 17.04 -9.77
N TYR A 92 8.81 16.88 -10.74
CA TYR A 92 7.46 16.34 -10.49
C TYR A 92 7.48 14.82 -10.43
N VAL A 93 6.91 14.28 -9.34
CA VAL A 93 6.84 12.85 -9.04
C VAL A 93 5.40 12.43 -8.87
N LEU A 94 4.95 11.45 -9.64
CA LEU A 94 3.65 10.80 -9.46
C LEU A 94 3.79 9.65 -8.47
N THR A 95 2.90 9.58 -7.49
CA THR A 95 2.89 8.51 -6.48
C THR A 95 1.48 8.19 -6.03
N LYS A 96 1.34 7.17 -5.18
CA LYS A 96 0.09 6.82 -4.52
C LYS A 96 -0.25 7.82 -3.42
N ARG A 97 -1.52 8.25 -3.32
CA ARG A 97 -1.99 9.27 -2.39
C ARG A 97 -2.34 8.73 -1.00
N SER A 98 -3.07 7.61 -0.93
CA SER A 98 -3.69 7.14 0.31
C SER A 98 -2.73 6.71 1.41
N GLU A 99 -1.45 6.53 1.09
CA GLU A 99 -0.39 6.24 2.06
C GLU A 99 0.34 7.51 2.56
N LEU A 100 0.05 8.68 1.97
CA LEU A 100 0.61 9.95 2.42
C LEU A 100 -0.19 10.45 3.62
N SER A 101 0.47 10.68 4.74
CA SER A 101 -0.14 11.25 5.94
C SER A 101 -0.12 12.77 5.86
N ASP A 102 -1.26 13.42 6.09
CA ASP A 102 -1.36 14.88 6.18
C ASP A 102 -1.61 15.24 7.66
N PRO A 103 -0.82 16.13 8.28
CA PRO A 103 0.19 17.05 7.73
C PRO A 103 1.65 16.57 7.83
N SER A 104 1.95 15.30 7.74
CA SER A 104 3.32 14.79 7.91
C SER A 104 4.27 15.28 6.80
N PRO A 105 5.56 15.54 7.14
CA PRO A 105 6.57 15.91 6.15
C PRO A 105 6.80 14.80 5.14
N ILE A 106 6.76 15.16 3.86
CA ILE A 106 6.98 14.25 2.74
C ILE A 106 8.40 14.47 2.23
N ARG A 107 9.13 13.38 2.00
CA ARG A 107 10.45 13.39 1.37
C ARG A 107 10.52 12.40 0.23
N VAL A 108 11.38 12.70 -0.74
CA VAL A 108 11.61 11.85 -1.91
C VAL A 108 13.08 11.48 -1.96
N ARG A 109 13.35 10.16 -2.00
CA ARG A 109 14.70 9.61 -2.20
C ARG A 109 14.88 9.18 -3.64
N LEU A 110 15.80 9.82 -4.35
CA LEU A 110 16.14 9.55 -5.75
C LEU A 110 16.86 8.20 -5.91
N ALA A 111 17.03 7.75 -7.16
CA ALA A 111 17.76 6.53 -7.49
C ALA A 111 19.20 6.53 -6.96
N ASP A 112 19.88 7.66 -7.03
CA ASP A 112 21.27 7.87 -6.53
C ASP A 112 21.37 7.98 -5.00
N GLY A 113 20.25 7.90 -4.27
CA GLY A 113 20.20 7.94 -2.81
C GLY A 113 20.00 9.33 -2.20
N ARG A 114 20.13 10.43 -2.98
CA ARG A 114 19.85 11.79 -2.48
C ARG A 114 18.42 11.92 -2.01
N LEU A 115 18.24 12.64 -0.91
CA LEU A 115 16.96 12.84 -0.25
C LEU A 115 16.58 14.33 -0.29
N PHE A 116 15.36 14.62 -0.72
CA PHE A 116 14.83 15.96 -0.83
C PHE A 116 13.48 16.05 -0.11
N ASP A 117 13.16 17.24 0.39
CA ASP A 117 11.82 17.56 0.82
C ASP A 117 10.90 17.68 -0.39
N ALA A 118 9.64 17.36 -0.19
CA ALA A 118 8.63 17.42 -1.23
C ALA A 118 7.28 17.84 -0.67
N ARG A 119 6.45 18.41 -1.55
CA ARG A 119 5.07 18.80 -1.19
C ARG A 119 4.10 18.34 -2.25
N ILE A 120 2.84 18.16 -1.84
CA ILE A 120 1.77 17.81 -2.78
C ILE A 120 1.46 19.02 -3.65
N ALA A 121 1.61 18.87 -4.97
CA ALA A 121 1.30 19.90 -5.97
C ALA A 121 -0.12 19.76 -6.52
N ALA A 122 -0.60 18.52 -6.71
CA ALA A 122 -1.96 18.22 -7.15
C ALA A 122 -2.38 16.80 -6.72
N VAL A 123 -3.69 16.51 -6.70
CA VAL A 123 -4.21 15.18 -6.37
C VAL A 123 -5.35 14.77 -7.31
N ARG A 124 -5.48 13.47 -7.55
CA ARG A 124 -6.65 12.85 -8.18
C ARG A 124 -7.21 11.79 -7.24
N ARG A 125 -8.14 12.23 -6.38
CA ARG A 125 -8.77 11.36 -5.36
C ARG A 125 -9.39 10.10 -5.97
N LYS A 126 -10.00 10.22 -7.15
CA LYS A 126 -10.67 9.11 -7.84
C LYS A 126 -9.71 7.96 -8.18
N ASN A 127 -8.50 8.26 -8.59
CA ASN A 127 -7.48 7.28 -8.99
C ASN A 127 -6.41 7.07 -7.91
N ASP A 128 -6.58 7.69 -6.72
CA ASP A 128 -5.64 7.58 -5.60
C ASP A 128 -4.21 8.01 -5.91
N VAL A 129 -4.04 9.00 -6.78
CA VAL A 129 -2.70 9.51 -7.13
C VAL A 129 -2.48 10.93 -6.60
N ALA A 130 -1.23 11.20 -6.24
CA ALA A 130 -0.70 12.50 -5.87
C ALA A 130 0.48 12.85 -6.78
N LEU A 131 0.52 14.10 -7.23
CA LEU A 131 1.67 14.71 -7.87
C LEU A 131 2.45 15.48 -6.80
N LEU A 132 3.68 15.07 -6.56
CA LEU A 132 4.60 15.77 -5.67
C LEU A 132 5.50 16.68 -6.49
N ILE A 133 5.97 17.77 -5.91
CA ILE A 133 7.09 18.58 -6.39
C ILE A 133 8.23 18.49 -5.38
N VAL A 134 9.41 18.17 -5.87
CA VAL A 134 10.66 18.10 -5.09
C VAL A 134 11.17 19.51 -4.88
N ASP A 135 11.39 19.91 -3.63
CA ASP A 135 11.86 21.24 -3.28
C ASP A 135 13.40 21.29 -3.26
N GLY A 136 13.95 22.44 -3.67
CA GLY A 136 15.40 22.68 -3.63
C GLY A 136 16.25 21.88 -4.63
N PHE A 137 15.64 21.18 -5.56
CA PHE A 137 16.37 20.49 -6.63
C PHE A 137 16.75 21.47 -7.75
N ASN A 138 18.06 21.53 -8.02
CA ASN A 138 18.59 22.31 -9.14
C ASN A 138 19.21 21.36 -10.16
N GLY A 139 18.59 21.26 -11.34
CA GLY A 139 19.03 20.37 -12.43
C GLY A 139 17.89 19.72 -13.18
N THR A 140 18.19 18.64 -13.88
CA THR A 140 17.23 17.88 -14.68
C THR A 140 17.15 16.45 -14.15
N LEU A 141 15.96 15.99 -13.77
CA LEU A 141 15.73 14.61 -13.34
C LEU A 141 15.41 13.70 -14.53
N PRO A 142 15.78 12.41 -14.48
CA PRO A 142 15.42 11.42 -15.48
C PRO A 142 13.90 11.16 -15.47
N VAL A 143 13.23 11.40 -16.58
CA VAL A 143 11.79 11.27 -16.71
C VAL A 143 11.43 9.91 -17.30
N ALA A 144 10.43 9.24 -16.71
CA ALA A 144 9.89 8.01 -17.26
C ALA A 144 9.24 8.23 -18.64
N LYS A 145 9.56 7.35 -19.59
CA LYS A 145 8.94 7.36 -20.93
C LYS A 145 7.60 6.64 -20.84
N ILE A 146 6.53 7.40 -20.62
CA ILE A 146 5.18 6.87 -20.50
C ILE A 146 4.53 6.85 -21.89
N ARG A 147 4.05 5.68 -22.31
CA ARG A 147 3.29 5.48 -23.54
C ARG A 147 2.05 4.66 -23.23
N ASP A 148 0.98 4.87 -23.99
CA ASP A 148 -0.25 4.07 -23.83
C ASP A 148 -0.04 2.66 -24.37
N VAL A 149 0.13 1.73 -23.43
CA VAL A 149 0.27 0.28 -23.70
C VAL A 149 -0.69 -0.45 -22.81
N SER A 150 -1.56 -1.26 -23.41
CA SER A 150 -2.53 -2.09 -22.67
C SER A 150 -2.11 -3.56 -22.75
N PRO A 151 -1.76 -4.19 -21.62
CA PRO A 151 -1.41 -5.60 -21.59
C PRO A 151 -2.68 -6.48 -21.69
N SER A 152 -2.59 -7.62 -22.35
CA SER A 152 -3.63 -8.64 -22.36
C SER A 152 -3.52 -9.55 -21.13
N VAL A 153 -4.61 -10.26 -20.83
CA VAL A 153 -4.58 -11.37 -19.85
C VAL A 153 -3.52 -12.39 -20.25
N GLY A 154 -2.74 -12.87 -19.30
CA GLY A 154 -1.59 -13.74 -19.51
C GLY A 154 -0.27 -13.02 -19.78
N SER A 155 -0.27 -11.70 -20.00
CA SER A 155 0.97 -10.93 -20.16
C SER A 155 1.79 -10.91 -18.87
N PHE A 156 3.12 -11.10 -19.00
CA PHE A 156 4.05 -10.89 -17.89
C PHE A 156 4.25 -9.39 -17.64
N LEU A 157 4.31 -9.04 -16.39
CA LEU A 157 4.56 -7.68 -15.89
C LEU A 157 5.72 -7.70 -14.92
N ILE A 158 6.55 -6.66 -14.97
CA ILE A 158 7.68 -6.46 -14.08
C ILE A 158 7.42 -5.17 -13.30
N SER A 159 7.37 -5.26 -11.98
CA SER A 159 7.33 -4.10 -11.09
C SER A 159 8.76 -3.63 -10.89
N ALA A 160 9.08 -2.44 -11.38
CA ALA A 160 10.42 -1.86 -11.27
C ALA A 160 10.53 -0.99 -10.01
N GLY A 161 11.62 -1.18 -9.29
CA GLY A 161 11.97 -0.40 -8.12
C GLY A 161 13.04 0.64 -8.40
N ARG A 162 13.44 1.34 -7.37
CA ARG A 162 14.44 2.41 -7.40
C ARG A 162 15.81 1.88 -7.86
N GLY A 163 16.45 2.59 -8.81
CA GLY A 163 17.77 2.20 -9.33
C GLY A 163 17.75 0.92 -10.15
N GLY A 164 16.60 0.54 -10.73
CA GLY A 164 16.49 -0.62 -11.60
C GLY A 164 16.42 -1.97 -10.89
N THR A 165 16.26 -2.00 -9.56
CA THR A 165 16.04 -3.24 -8.83
C THR A 165 14.61 -3.72 -9.09
N PRO A 166 14.40 -4.92 -9.69
CA PRO A 166 13.05 -5.46 -9.82
C PRO A 166 12.44 -5.71 -8.43
N VAL A 167 11.21 -5.25 -8.22
CA VAL A 167 10.43 -5.52 -7.00
C VAL A 167 9.77 -6.89 -7.09
N GLY A 168 9.27 -7.23 -8.28
CA GLY A 168 8.64 -8.54 -8.51
C GLY A 168 8.16 -8.70 -9.94
N ILE A 169 7.79 -9.94 -10.25
CA ILE A 169 7.26 -10.35 -11.55
C ILE A 169 5.87 -10.93 -11.33
N GLY A 170 4.93 -10.55 -12.18
CA GLY A 170 3.57 -11.05 -12.16
C GLY A 170 2.99 -11.27 -13.53
N VAL A 171 1.78 -11.76 -13.54
CA VAL A 171 0.99 -12.00 -14.74
C VAL A 171 -0.34 -11.29 -14.63
N VAL A 172 -0.81 -10.69 -15.70
CA VAL A 172 -2.17 -10.15 -15.78
C VAL A 172 -3.16 -11.30 -15.68
N GLY A 173 -3.88 -11.37 -14.56
CA GLY A 173 -4.79 -12.48 -14.29
C GLY A 173 -6.22 -12.25 -14.79
N VAL A 174 -6.63 -10.99 -14.94
CA VAL A 174 -8.02 -10.61 -15.28
C VAL A 174 -7.99 -9.44 -16.25
N ALA A 175 -8.96 -9.40 -17.17
CA ALA A 175 -9.16 -8.26 -18.05
C ALA A 175 -9.33 -6.96 -17.24
N MET A 176 -8.89 -5.84 -17.81
CA MET A 176 -9.03 -4.53 -17.21
C MET A 176 -10.49 -4.29 -16.79
N ARG A 177 -10.68 -3.83 -15.56
CA ARG A 177 -12.02 -3.71 -14.97
C ARG A 177 -12.12 -2.57 -13.98
N LYS A 178 -13.35 -2.19 -13.68
CA LYS A 178 -13.70 -1.33 -12.53
C LYS A 178 -13.65 -2.14 -11.23
N VAL A 179 -13.23 -1.49 -10.16
CA VAL A 179 -13.38 -2.00 -8.79
C VAL A 179 -14.33 -1.06 -8.05
N GLU A 180 -15.50 -1.56 -7.71
CA GLU A 180 -16.53 -0.77 -7.04
C GLU A 180 -16.07 -0.24 -5.69
N HIS A 181 -16.58 0.93 -5.32
CA HIS A 181 -16.25 1.59 -4.07
C HIS A 181 -16.81 0.83 -2.86
N GLN A 182 -15.96 0.48 -1.90
CA GLN A 182 -16.32 -0.34 -0.73
C GLN A 182 -15.85 0.29 0.58
N SER A 183 -15.98 1.60 0.71
CA SER A 183 -15.61 2.30 1.95
C SER A 183 -16.69 2.19 3.02
N ARG A 184 -16.28 2.07 4.27
CA ARG A 184 -17.14 2.09 5.45
C ARG A 184 -16.50 2.87 6.57
N LEU A 185 -17.34 3.60 7.30
CA LEU A 185 -16.96 4.23 8.56
C LEU A 185 -17.04 3.23 9.73
N GLY A 186 -17.93 2.24 9.59
CA GLY A 186 -18.16 1.21 10.60
C GLY A 186 -19.26 1.55 11.59
N VAL A 187 -20.26 2.32 11.19
CA VAL A 187 -21.44 2.63 12.01
C VAL A 187 -22.69 1.95 11.46
N MET A 188 -23.50 1.41 12.34
CA MET A 188 -24.88 0.99 12.06
C MET A 188 -25.80 2.13 12.46
N LEU A 189 -26.69 2.54 11.55
CA LEU A 189 -27.50 3.74 11.71
C LEU A 189 -29.00 3.41 11.64
N TYR A 190 -29.81 4.12 12.43
CA TYR A 190 -31.25 4.15 12.31
C TYR A 190 -31.79 5.58 12.40
N ASP A 191 -32.95 5.83 11.80
CA ASP A 191 -33.65 7.10 11.94
C ASP A 191 -34.49 7.06 13.22
N ASN A 192 -34.29 8.03 14.07
CA ASN A 192 -35.04 8.22 15.30
C ASN A 192 -35.71 9.61 15.27
N GLN A 193 -36.99 9.68 14.91
CA GLN A 193 -37.78 10.92 14.88
C GLN A 193 -37.09 12.08 14.13
N GLY A 194 -36.48 11.78 12.96
CA GLY A 194 -35.75 12.76 12.17
C GLY A 194 -34.30 13.03 12.61
N GLN A 195 -33.80 12.22 13.54
CA GLN A 195 -32.41 12.22 13.96
C GLN A 195 -31.72 10.92 13.57
N VAL A 196 -30.48 11.01 13.10
CA VAL A 196 -29.72 9.82 12.70
C VAL A 196 -28.90 9.33 13.89
N THR A 197 -29.28 8.23 14.47
CA THR A 197 -28.66 7.66 15.66
C THR A 197 -27.85 6.42 15.33
N VAL A 198 -26.71 6.28 16.00
CA VAL A 198 -25.84 5.10 15.92
C VAL A 198 -26.45 3.98 16.76
N SER A 199 -26.82 2.86 16.14
CA SER A 199 -27.30 1.65 16.84
C SER A 199 -26.18 0.74 17.26
N GLY A 200 -25.01 0.84 16.60
CA GLY A 200 -23.83 0.05 16.92
C GLY A 200 -22.62 0.48 16.11
N VAL A 201 -21.46 0.03 16.52
CA VAL A 201 -20.18 0.30 15.88
C VAL A 201 -19.49 -1.04 15.59
N TRP A 202 -18.92 -1.19 14.41
CA TRP A 202 -18.16 -2.37 14.03
C TRP A 202 -16.78 -2.37 14.70
N PRO A 203 -16.31 -3.52 15.17
CA PRO A 203 -14.94 -3.67 15.67
C PRO A 203 -13.91 -3.30 14.59
N ASP A 204 -12.75 -2.82 15.03
CA ASP A 204 -11.62 -2.42 14.17
C ASP A 204 -12.00 -1.40 13.08
N SER A 205 -13.08 -0.63 13.30
CA SER A 205 -13.53 0.40 12.38
C SER A 205 -12.95 1.78 12.72
N GLY A 206 -13.00 2.68 11.74
CA GLY A 206 -12.61 4.07 11.99
C GLY A 206 -13.56 4.81 12.94
N ALA A 207 -14.81 4.38 13.05
CA ALA A 207 -15.77 4.90 14.02
C ALA A 207 -15.41 4.48 15.45
N GLU A 208 -15.03 3.22 15.65
CA GLU A 208 -14.57 2.72 16.95
C GLU A 208 -13.30 3.43 17.40
N GLU A 209 -12.30 3.51 16.50
CA GLU A 209 -11.03 4.19 16.75
C GLU A 209 -11.23 5.68 17.13
N ALA A 210 -12.22 6.33 16.50
CA ALA A 210 -12.61 7.70 16.82
C ALA A 210 -13.41 7.84 18.12
N GLY A 211 -13.81 6.72 18.77
CA GLY A 211 -14.58 6.71 19.99
C GLY A 211 -16.08 6.96 19.82
N VAL A 212 -16.64 6.71 18.62
CA VAL A 212 -18.08 6.69 18.38
C VAL A 212 -18.70 5.50 19.11
N VAL A 213 -19.85 5.68 19.74
CA VAL A 213 -20.55 4.63 20.49
C VAL A 213 -22.02 4.57 20.11
N ALA A 214 -22.67 3.45 20.41
CA ALA A 214 -24.12 3.34 20.28
C ALA A 214 -24.84 4.39 21.13
N GLY A 215 -25.89 4.99 20.58
CA GLY A 215 -26.63 6.09 21.18
C GLY A 215 -26.18 7.49 20.72
N ASP A 216 -25.03 7.62 20.05
CA ASP A 216 -24.60 8.90 19.47
C ASP A 216 -25.55 9.31 18.34
N THR A 217 -25.93 10.59 18.29
CA THR A 217 -26.72 11.16 17.21
C THR A 217 -25.80 11.94 16.26
N ILE A 218 -25.77 11.61 14.98
CA ILE A 218 -24.98 12.31 13.97
C ILE A 218 -25.68 13.59 13.56
N LEU A 219 -25.08 14.74 13.87
CA LEU A 219 -25.61 16.06 13.53
C LEU A 219 -25.04 16.60 12.21
N ALA A 220 -23.76 16.36 11.95
CA ALA A 220 -23.10 16.87 10.75
C ALA A 220 -21.89 16.01 10.36
N ILE A 221 -21.58 16.01 9.06
CA ILE A 221 -20.39 15.39 8.46
C ILE A 221 -19.63 16.46 7.69
N ASN A 222 -18.35 16.65 8.03
CA ASN A 222 -17.48 17.70 7.45
C ASN A 222 -18.16 19.08 7.48
N GLY A 223 -18.79 19.42 8.62
CA GLY A 223 -19.48 20.69 8.86
C GLY A 223 -20.84 20.84 8.18
N ARG A 224 -21.29 19.88 7.39
CA ARG A 224 -22.62 19.90 6.74
C ARG A 224 -23.61 19.08 7.56
N SER A 225 -24.72 19.73 7.95
CA SER A 225 -25.79 19.07 8.70
C SER A 225 -26.46 17.97 7.89
N GLU A 226 -26.74 16.86 8.55
CA GLU A 226 -27.43 15.71 7.98
C GLU A 226 -28.79 15.53 8.67
N LYS A 227 -29.83 15.30 7.86
CA LYS A 227 -31.23 15.26 8.35
C LYS A 227 -31.81 13.86 8.47
N ASN A 228 -31.25 12.89 7.76
CA ASN A 228 -31.74 11.53 7.74
C ASN A 228 -30.61 10.54 7.39
N LYS A 229 -30.86 9.26 7.61
CA LYS A 229 -29.92 8.17 7.33
C LYS A 229 -29.44 8.15 5.87
N THR A 230 -30.34 8.40 4.92
CA THR A 230 -30.00 8.39 3.49
C THR A 230 -28.96 9.46 3.16
N SER A 231 -29.10 10.68 3.70
CA SER A 231 -28.13 11.77 3.48
C SER A 231 -26.77 11.45 4.10
N VAL A 232 -26.73 10.88 5.31
CA VAL A 232 -25.52 10.42 5.96
C VAL A 232 -24.82 9.35 5.12
N MET A 233 -25.56 8.31 4.70
CA MET A 233 -25.01 7.21 3.88
C MET A 233 -24.49 7.71 2.53
N SER A 234 -25.26 8.57 1.85
CA SER A 234 -24.84 9.17 0.59
C SER A 234 -23.55 9.98 0.73
N ARG A 235 -23.40 10.74 1.81
CA ARG A 235 -22.18 11.50 2.04
C ARG A 235 -20.99 10.61 2.38
N LEU A 236 -21.15 9.63 3.26
CA LEU A 236 -20.09 8.70 3.61
C LEU A 236 -19.62 7.88 2.40
N SER A 237 -20.53 7.53 1.48
CA SER A 237 -20.18 6.78 0.27
C SER A 237 -19.30 7.57 -0.73
N THR A 238 -19.14 8.89 -0.56
CA THR A 238 -18.24 9.71 -1.39
C THR A 238 -16.83 9.83 -0.84
N ILE A 239 -16.58 9.28 0.35
CA ILE A 239 -15.29 9.35 1.05
C ILE A 239 -14.53 8.06 0.79
N PHE A 240 -13.30 8.18 0.28
CA PHE A 240 -12.50 7.02 -0.05
C PHE A 240 -11.81 6.40 1.19
N PRO A 241 -11.53 5.10 1.17
CA PRO A 241 -10.73 4.48 2.22
C PRO A 241 -9.41 5.20 2.43
N GLY A 242 -9.02 5.36 3.70
CA GLY A 242 -7.84 6.11 4.09
C GLY A 242 -8.10 7.61 4.34
N GLU A 243 -9.22 8.17 3.86
CA GLU A 243 -9.59 9.55 4.15
C GLU A 243 -10.25 9.68 5.51
N SER A 244 -10.02 10.82 6.16
CA SER A 244 -10.65 11.18 7.42
C SER A 244 -11.92 11.97 7.19
N VAL A 245 -12.90 11.75 8.04
CA VAL A 245 -14.16 12.48 8.09
C VAL A 245 -14.35 13.10 9.48
N GLN A 246 -14.68 14.38 9.54
CA GLN A 246 -15.07 15.01 10.78
C GLN A 246 -16.56 14.78 11.03
N LEU A 247 -16.86 14.08 12.10
CA LEU A 247 -18.23 13.88 12.61
C LEU A 247 -18.51 14.93 13.67
N THR A 248 -19.69 15.54 13.61
CA THR A 248 -20.27 16.27 14.74
C THR A 248 -21.41 15.43 15.28
N ILE A 249 -21.30 14.99 16.51
CA ILE A 249 -22.27 14.11 17.17
C ILE A 249 -22.86 14.79 18.41
N LEU A 250 -24.03 14.32 18.83
CA LEU A 250 -24.64 14.60 20.13
C LEU A 250 -24.64 13.32 20.95
N ARG A 251 -23.98 13.37 22.12
CA ARG A 251 -23.93 12.29 23.11
C ARG A 251 -24.60 12.77 24.39
N GLY A 252 -25.81 12.28 24.66
CA GLY A 252 -26.63 12.88 25.70
C GLY A 252 -26.96 14.34 25.38
N SER A 253 -26.43 15.29 26.17
CA SER A 253 -26.58 16.75 25.94
C SER A 253 -25.30 17.39 25.38
N GLU A 254 -24.22 16.62 25.22
CA GLU A 254 -22.92 17.14 24.82
C GLU A 254 -22.71 17.03 23.31
N LYS A 255 -22.25 18.11 22.68
CA LYS A 255 -21.88 18.16 21.28
C LYS A 255 -20.39 17.94 21.10
N LEU A 256 -20.02 16.83 20.47
CA LEU A 256 -18.63 16.42 20.27
C LEU A 256 -18.25 16.50 18.79
N LYS A 257 -16.97 16.79 18.53
CA LYS A 257 -16.36 16.67 17.19
C LYS A 257 -15.33 15.55 17.21
N MET A 258 -15.45 14.61 16.29
CA MET A 258 -14.58 13.45 16.18
C MET A 258 -14.07 13.33 14.76
N ASN A 259 -12.79 12.98 14.61
CA ASN A 259 -12.19 12.64 13.31
C ASN A 259 -12.09 11.13 13.19
N ALA A 260 -12.84 10.57 12.27
CA ALA A 260 -12.86 9.14 12.03
C ALA A 260 -12.28 8.82 10.65
N LYS A 261 -11.46 7.77 10.54
CA LYS A 261 -10.84 7.33 9.30
C LYS A 261 -11.74 6.30 8.61
N VAL A 262 -12.07 6.54 7.34
CA VAL A 262 -12.85 5.58 6.55
C VAL A 262 -11.95 4.42 6.14
N ARG A 263 -12.45 3.18 6.25
CA ARG A 263 -11.71 1.95 5.95
C ARG A 263 -12.37 1.15 4.84
N GLU A 264 -11.62 0.22 4.26
CA GLU A 264 -12.12 -0.77 3.32
C GLU A 264 -13.03 -1.77 4.02
N PHE A 265 -14.22 -1.98 3.48
CA PHE A 265 -15.21 -2.89 4.08
C PHE A 265 -14.69 -4.33 4.17
N ARG A 266 -14.06 -4.83 3.09
CA ARG A 266 -13.51 -6.18 3.07
C ARG A 266 -12.45 -6.44 4.14
N VAL A 267 -11.65 -5.42 4.46
CA VAL A 267 -10.62 -5.56 5.50
C VAL A 267 -11.25 -5.65 6.88
N MET A 268 -12.38 -4.95 7.11
CA MET A 268 -13.13 -5.01 8.36
C MET A 268 -13.88 -6.33 8.57
N GLU A 269 -14.22 -7.05 7.49
CA GLU A 269 -14.90 -8.34 7.55
C GLU A 269 -13.94 -9.53 7.68
N GLU A 270 -12.64 -9.32 7.54
CA GLU A 270 -11.67 -10.41 7.58
C GLU A 270 -11.47 -10.95 8.98
N SER A 271 -11.38 -12.28 9.05
CA SER A 271 -10.92 -12.95 10.25
C SER A 271 -9.44 -12.67 10.51
N GLU A 272 -8.99 -12.83 11.75
CA GLU A 272 -7.58 -12.73 12.13
C GLU A 272 -6.68 -13.69 11.31
N ASN A 273 -7.17 -14.88 11.00
CA ASN A 273 -6.46 -15.85 10.18
C ASN A 273 -6.33 -15.38 8.72
N ASP A 274 -7.39 -14.83 8.15
CA ASP A 274 -7.35 -14.28 6.78
C ASP A 274 -6.38 -13.10 6.69
N SER A 275 -6.38 -12.22 7.68
CA SER A 275 -5.45 -11.10 7.78
C SER A 275 -3.99 -11.58 7.85
N LYS A 276 -3.69 -12.61 8.64
CA LYS A 276 -2.35 -13.22 8.72
C LYS A 276 -1.91 -13.84 7.40
N VAL A 277 -2.81 -14.55 6.70
CA VAL A 277 -2.53 -15.19 5.40
C VAL A 277 -2.30 -14.14 4.30
N ASN A 278 -3.12 -13.11 4.26
CA ASN A 278 -3.04 -12.05 3.25
C ASN A 278 -1.87 -11.08 3.49
N GLY A 279 -1.45 -10.91 4.75
CA GLY A 279 -0.41 -9.96 5.15
C GLY A 279 -0.83 -8.49 4.98
N PRO A 280 0.13 -7.55 5.06
CA PRO A 280 -0.17 -6.12 5.01
C PRO A 280 -0.81 -5.75 3.67
N ARG A 281 -1.79 -4.83 3.68
CA ARG A 281 -2.51 -4.35 2.50
C ARG A 281 -2.42 -2.85 2.39
N SER A 282 -2.63 -2.37 1.18
CA SER A 282 -2.77 -0.95 0.92
C SER A 282 -4.01 -0.39 1.62
N THR A 283 -3.92 0.86 2.04
CA THR A 283 -5.01 1.58 2.71
C THR A 283 -6.28 1.65 1.87
N ARG A 284 -6.13 1.79 0.54
CA ARG A 284 -7.24 1.82 -0.41
C ARG A 284 -7.13 0.67 -1.41
N LEU A 285 -8.21 -0.11 -1.55
CA LEU A 285 -8.31 -1.31 -2.41
C LEU A 285 -9.45 -1.22 -3.43
N SER A 286 -10.27 -0.17 -3.37
CA SER A 286 -11.51 -0.07 -4.13
C SER A 286 -11.80 1.34 -4.66
N GLY A 287 -12.85 1.49 -5.45
CA GLY A 287 -13.27 2.76 -6.04
C GLY A 287 -12.38 3.20 -7.21
N PHE A 288 -11.85 2.26 -7.98
CA PHE A 288 -11.06 2.52 -9.18
C PHE A 288 -11.89 2.25 -10.44
N GLU A 289 -11.93 3.19 -11.37
CA GLU A 289 -12.69 3.04 -12.62
C GLU A 289 -12.06 2.03 -13.58
N GLN A 290 -10.72 1.97 -13.61
CA GLN A 290 -9.97 1.04 -14.44
C GLN A 290 -8.72 0.58 -13.70
N VAL A 291 -8.55 -0.73 -13.57
CA VAL A 291 -7.34 -1.35 -13.03
C VAL A 291 -6.94 -2.55 -13.86
N ILE A 292 -5.64 -2.76 -13.92
CA ILE A 292 -5.00 -4.02 -14.29
C ILE A 292 -4.84 -4.81 -13.00
N GLN A 293 -5.35 -6.05 -12.97
CA GLN A 293 -5.10 -6.95 -11.84
C GLN A 293 -4.03 -7.95 -12.22
N HIS A 294 -3.01 -8.07 -11.37
CA HIS A 294 -1.90 -8.99 -11.56
C HIS A 294 -1.50 -9.66 -10.24
N ASP A 295 -0.73 -10.72 -10.32
CA ASP A 295 -0.38 -11.56 -9.17
C ASP A 295 1.05 -11.32 -8.64
N THR A 296 1.65 -10.16 -8.96
CA THR A 296 2.92 -9.76 -8.34
C THR A 296 2.72 -9.61 -6.84
N VAL A 297 3.59 -10.23 -6.06
CA VAL A 297 3.60 -10.06 -4.62
C VAL A 297 4.34 -8.76 -4.29
N LEU A 298 3.61 -7.75 -3.83
CA LEU A 298 4.12 -6.44 -3.45
C LEU A 298 3.92 -6.21 -1.95
N ASN A 299 4.66 -5.26 -1.39
CA ASN A 299 4.32 -4.61 -0.14
C ASN A 299 3.54 -3.30 -0.42
N PRO A 300 2.76 -2.78 0.54
CA PRO A 300 2.06 -1.50 0.35
C PRO A 300 2.97 -0.33 -0.02
N ASP A 301 4.18 -0.28 0.53
CA ASP A 301 5.21 0.75 0.28
C ASP A 301 5.94 0.58 -1.07
N GLU A 302 5.72 -0.54 -1.77
CA GLU A 302 6.18 -0.77 -3.14
C GLU A 302 5.14 -0.35 -4.19
N CYS A 303 3.92 0.01 -3.75
CA CYS A 303 2.93 0.64 -4.62
C CYS A 303 3.30 2.11 -4.90
N GLY A 304 2.81 2.66 -6.02
CA GLY A 304 3.19 3.96 -6.57
C GLY A 304 4.29 3.89 -7.63
N GLY A 305 5.03 2.79 -7.67
CA GLY A 305 6.08 2.53 -8.67
C GLY A 305 5.55 2.01 -10.00
N PRO A 306 6.38 2.07 -11.06
CA PRO A 306 5.97 1.69 -12.42
C PRO A 306 5.90 0.17 -12.57
N ILE A 307 5.02 -0.26 -13.48
CA ILE A 307 5.03 -1.59 -14.07
C ILE A 307 5.37 -1.49 -15.55
N ILE A 308 6.20 -2.41 -16.02
CA ILE A 308 6.63 -2.53 -17.41
C ILE A 308 6.33 -3.92 -17.95
N ASP A 309 6.24 -4.04 -19.26
CA ASP A 309 6.12 -5.32 -19.93
C ASP A 309 7.49 -5.95 -20.22
N THR A 310 7.49 -7.11 -20.86
CA THR A 310 8.71 -7.85 -21.27
C THR A 310 9.53 -7.16 -22.37
N GLN A 311 9.06 -6.02 -22.88
CA GLN A 311 9.79 -5.15 -23.81
C GLN A 311 10.32 -3.89 -23.14
N GLY A 312 10.19 -3.77 -21.80
CA GLY A 312 10.57 -2.59 -21.04
C GLY A 312 9.65 -1.38 -21.23
N ARG A 313 8.46 -1.57 -21.83
CA ARG A 313 7.51 -0.48 -22.06
C ARG A 313 6.67 -0.26 -20.79
N PHE A 314 6.46 1.00 -20.46
CA PHE A 314 5.61 1.41 -19.35
C PHE A 314 4.14 0.98 -19.60
N VAL A 315 3.58 0.24 -18.67
CA VAL A 315 2.19 -0.29 -18.72
C VAL A 315 1.28 0.46 -17.75
N GLY A 316 1.84 0.98 -16.67
CA GLY A 316 1.08 1.65 -15.63
C GLY A 316 1.87 1.83 -14.33
N ILE A 317 1.16 2.14 -13.25
CA ILE A 317 1.72 2.20 -11.89
C ILE A 317 0.98 1.26 -10.96
N ASN A 318 1.70 0.57 -10.10
CA ASN A 318 1.10 -0.20 -9.01
C ASN A 318 0.33 0.74 -8.09
N ILE A 319 -0.94 0.48 -7.83
CA ILE A 319 -1.76 1.37 -7.00
C ILE A 319 -2.20 0.75 -5.68
N ALA A 320 -2.35 -0.56 -5.63
CA ALA A 320 -2.74 -1.23 -4.40
C ALA A 320 -2.27 -2.68 -4.35
N ARG A 321 -1.80 -3.10 -3.18
CA ARG A 321 -1.73 -4.49 -2.79
C ARG A 321 -3.03 -4.86 -2.10
N ALA A 322 -3.86 -5.67 -2.78
CA ALA A 322 -5.20 -6.01 -2.31
C ALA A 322 -5.28 -7.38 -1.61
N GLY A 323 -4.23 -8.19 -1.67
CA GLY A 323 -4.16 -9.48 -1.02
C GLY A 323 -2.82 -10.16 -1.27
N ARG A 324 -2.66 -11.40 -0.80
CA ARG A 324 -1.39 -12.13 -0.90
C ARG A 324 -0.84 -12.22 -2.33
N VAL A 325 -1.71 -12.47 -3.30
CA VAL A 325 -1.37 -12.62 -4.72
C VAL A 325 -2.28 -11.76 -5.61
N VAL A 326 -2.74 -10.63 -5.07
CA VAL A 326 -3.60 -9.70 -5.79
C VAL A 326 -3.02 -8.30 -5.65
N SER A 327 -2.51 -7.78 -6.74
CA SER A 327 -2.06 -6.40 -6.88
C SER A 327 -2.85 -5.72 -7.98
N LEU A 328 -3.13 -4.45 -7.77
CA LEU A 328 -3.86 -3.59 -8.72
C LEU A 328 -2.92 -2.52 -9.23
N ALA A 329 -3.03 -2.22 -10.52
CA ALA A 329 -2.28 -1.14 -11.14
C ALA A 329 -3.22 -0.25 -11.97
N LEU A 330 -2.93 1.05 -12.01
CA LEU A 330 -3.58 1.97 -12.95
C LEU A 330 -2.95 1.80 -14.32
N PRO A 331 -3.74 1.65 -15.39
CA PRO A 331 -3.21 1.55 -16.74
C PRO A 331 -2.57 2.86 -17.22
N ALA A 332 -1.65 2.75 -18.16
CA ALA A 332 -0.91 3.90 -18.72
C ALA A 332 -1.84 5.01 -19.23
N SER A 333 -2.97 4.68 -19.85
CA SER A 333 -3.97 5.65 -20.32
C SER A 333 -4.49 6.57 -19.19
N VAL A 334 -4.82 5.99 -18.03
CA VAL A 334 -5.26 6.75 -16.85
C VAL A 334 -4.10 7.58 -16.28
N VAL A 335 -2.91 6.98 -16.17
CA VAL A 335 -1.70 7.66 -15.67
C VAL A 335 -1.35 8.87 -16.53
N ILE A 336 -1.38 8.75 -17.86
CA ILE A 336 -1.12 9.85 -18.79
C ILE A 336 -2.13 10.97 -18.59
N SER A 337 -3.42 10.66 -18.60
CA SER A 337 -4.50 11.65 -18.45
C SER A 337 -4.38 12.42 -17.14
N ASP A 338 -4.20 11.72 -16.02
CA ASP A 338 -4.05 12.35 -14.71
C ASP A 338 -2.77 13.17 -14.61
N THR A 339 -1.64 12.65 -15.12
CA THR A 339 -0.35 13.36 -15.09
C THR A 339 -0.41 14.67 -15.85
N VAL A 340 -0.92 14.66 -17.08
CA VAL A 340 -1.03 15.87 -17.92
C VAL A 340 -1.86 16.94 -17.21
N SER A 341 -3.05 16.57 -16.72
CA SER A 341 -3.94 17.53 -16.07
C SER A 341 -3.38 18.05 -14.73
N MET A 342 -2.70 17.20 -13.96
CA MET A 342 -2.08 17.62 -12.68
C MET A 342 -0.84 18.48 -12.89
N LEU A 343 0.00 18.19 -13.90
CA LEU A 343 1.14 19.04 -14.26
C LEU A 343 0.69 20.44 -14.67
N GLN A 344 -0.37 20.53 -15.45
CA GLN A 344 -0.92 21.82 -15.85
C GLN A 344 -1.41 22.62 -14.63
N GLU A 345 -2.22 22.02 -13.78
CA GLU A 345 -2.71 22.61 -12.54
C GLU A 345 -1.55 23.12 -11.65
N ALA A 346 -0.54 22.28 -11.44
CA ALA A 346 0.62 22.63 -10.59
C ALA A 346 1.45 23.79 -11.17
N ARG A 347 1.68 23.80 -12.49
CA ARG A 347 2.44 24.86 -13.17
C ARG A 347 1.68 26.19 -13.16
N ASP A 348 0.36 26.18 -13.32
CA ASP A 348 -0.46 27.38 -13.28
C ASP A 348 -0.51 27.98 -11.86
N ALA A 349 -0.62 27.14 -10.82
CA ALA A 349 -0.51 27.57 -9.44
C ALA A 349 0.84 28.23 -9.13
N THR A 350 1.94 27.68 -9.65
CA THR A 350 3.29 28.24 -9.47
C THR A 350 3.43 29.60 -10.12
N LYS A 351 2.90 29.80 -11.32
CA LYS A 351 2.92 31.09 -12.05
C LYS A 351 2.14 32.17 -11.28
N GLN A 352 0.95 31.83 -10.75
CA GLN A 352 0.13 32.75 -9.95
C GLN A 352 0.86 33.20 -8.67
N THR A 353 1.53 32.26 -8.00
CA THR A 353 2.29 32.58 -6.77
C THR A 353 3.50 33.47 -7.06
N SER A 354 4.19 33.27 -8.18
CA SER A 354 5.32 34.11 -8.58
C SER A 354 4.85 35.53 -9.00
N ALA A 355 3.75 35.63 -9.72
CA ALA A 355 3.18 36.93 -10.10
C ALA A 355 2.70 37.75 -8.87
N ALA A 356 2.13 37.09 -7.87
CA ALA A 356 1.70 37.74 -6.62
C ALA A 356 2.86 38.21 -5.71
N ARG A 357 4.08 37.69 -5.89
CA ARG A 357 5.28 38.11 -5.15
C ARG A 357 6.03 39.27 -5.83
N THR A 358 5.72 39.56 -7.08
CA THR A 358 6.39 40.60 -7.89
C THR A 358 5.60 41.94 -7.87
N ASN A 359 4.38 41.94 -7.36
CA ASN A 359 3.54 43.11 -7.09
C ASN A 359 3.59 43.46 -5.60
#